data_9887c5b72bf72c84b591857923af4bed
#
_entry.id   9887c5b72bf72c84b591857923af4bed
#
_cell.length_a   1.000
_cell.length_b   1.000
_cell.length_c   1.000
_cell.angle_alpha   90.00
_cell.angle_beta   90.00
_cell.angle_gamma   90.00
#
_symmetry.space_group_name_H-M   'P 1'
#
loop_
_entity.id
_entity.type
_entity.pdbx_description
1 polymer ?
#
loop_
_entity_poly.entity_id
_entity_poly.type
_entity_poly.pdbx_seq_one_letter_code
_entity_poly.pdbx_strand_id
1 'polypeptide(L)'
;MRVSMVVEEADARYITNSGMLLQLKMLSEAMYRGYRVLDTSRYRTLQDSACFDEVSIKDSSSSSIYLAIPLKRSRTTTEKDDKAMCLESLGALESLEVAIANMAEFVLLLGGCERMSRRPYDIYLYTDNFMFGRHAEKQKLLSFLLQHRPAGDAPAILPIIGGAKVGKKTLVTHVCGDERVCSCFSSVLHLSGDSFLRHGRTMSGMKTLVVIEFASDVSDDDWKNFHSFLLTKGRGSHIIIISRIQRLARFGSVKPIFLSVLSYDEWRYLFKTLAFGSVDPAEHPRLLKIADEVARQLHTQGSLVATNAYADLLRRNLNAQFWHCLLDKGIRMIKRNIAMYGVHPSMLIEQGHPVDITDFAMHPLRMIPYTTNVSIKKESPSVTFGELLADPSVRPKEDFILISWESRIPPHNVFSNFVISRAQDTDEGSALPGRKRRGVPI
;
A
#
# COMPACT_ATOMS: atom_id res chain seq x y z
N MET A 1 4.85 -14.20 20.28
CA MET A 1 3.71 -14.04 21.22
C MET A 1 3.86 -12.84 22.17
N ARG A 2 4.86 -12.74 23.07
CA ARG A 2 4.91 -11.60 24.02
C ARG A 2 4.98 -10.22 23.35
N VAL A 3 5.84 -10.06 22.35
CA VAL A 3 5.97 -8.79 21.60
C VAL A 3 4.67 -8.42 20.88
N SER A 4 3.98 -9.39 20.26
CA SER A 4 2.68 -9.20 19.62
C SER A 4 1.64 -8.62 20.59
N MET A 5 1.52 -9.20 21.78
CA MET A 5 0.58 -8.72 22.81
C MET A 5 0.86 -7.28 23.23
N VAL A 6 2.16 -6.92 23.35
CA VAL A 6 2.55 -5.55 23.73
C VAL A 6 2.25 -4.55 22.59
N VAL A 7 2.51 -4.92 21.34
CA VAL A 7 2.17 -4.09 20.19
C VAL A 7 0.65 -3.90 20.07
N GLU A 8 -0.14 -4.94 20.25
CA GLU A 8 -1.61 -4.87 20.26
C GLU A 8 -2.13 -4.01 21.42
N GLU A 9 -1.58 -4.14 22.62
CA GLU A 9 -1.96 -3.30 23.76
C GLU A 9 -1.57 -1.83 23.52
N ALA A 10 -0.41 -1.58 22.90
CA ALA A 10 0.02 -0.22 22.54
C ALA A 10 -0.92 0.44 21.53
N ASP A 11 -1.49 -0.32 20.60
CA ASP A 11 -2.51 0.17 19.66
C ASP A 11 -3.82 0.57 20.34
N ALA A 12 -4.11 -0.03 21.50
CA ALA A 12 -5.28 0.31 22.30
C ALA A 12 -5.05 1.48 23.26
N ARG A 13 -3.87 2.11 23.24
CA ARG A 13 -3.53 3.22 24.15
C ARG A 13 -3.13 4.47 23.41
N TYR A 14 -3.29 5.61 24.09
CA TYR A 14 -2.89 6.91 23.58
C TYR A 14 -1.46 7.25 23.99
N ILE A 15 -0.52 7.17 23.05
CA ILE A 15 0.90 7.38 23.28
C ILE A 15 1.34 8.73 22.71
N THR A 16 1.78 9.65 23.57
CA THR A 16 2.27 10.98 23.22
C THR A 16 3.79 11.08 23.20
N ASN A 17 4.46 10.22 23.97
CA ASN A 17 5.91 10.25 24.13
C ASN A 17 6.63 9.75 22.86
N SER A 18 7.51 10.59 22.29
CA SER A 18 8.24 10.27 21.06
C SER A 18 9.22 9.09 21.22
N GLY A 19 9.80 8.90 22.40
CA GLY A 19 10.65 7.75 22.69
C GLY A 19 9.86 6.44 22.67
N MET A 20 8.67 6.43 23.28
CA MET A 20 7.76 5.28 23.23
C MET A 20 7.29 4.97 21.80
N LEU A 21 7.05 5.99 20.97
CA LEU A 21 6.68 5.77 19.57
C LEU A 21 7.82 5.15 18.76
N LEU A 22 9.07 5.51 19.06
CA LEU A 22 10.23 4.87 18.44
C LEU A 22 10.37 3.42 18.91
N GLN A 23 10.21 3.15 20.22
CA GLN A 23 10.22 1.80 20.77
C GLN A 23 9.10 0.93 20.17
N LEU A 24 7.88 1.45 20.05
CA LEU A 24 6.75 0.77 19.41
C LEU A 24 7.08 0.37 17.97
N LYS A 25 7.71 1.27 17.21
CA LYS A 25 8.16 0.98 15.86
C LYS A 25 9.20 -0.15 15.84
N MET A 26 10.20 -0.11 16.70
CA MET A 26 11.23 -1.15 16.80
C MET A 26 10.62 -2.51 17.19
N LEU A 27 9.68 -2.53 18.16
CA LEU A 27 8.96 -3.73 18.57
C LEU A 27 8.16 -4.35 17.41
N SER A 28 7.43 -3.54 16.66
CA SER A 28 6.64 -4.01 15.50
C SER A 28 7.52 -4.53 14.37
N GLU A 29 8.62 -3.86 14.03
CA GLU A 29 9.57 -4.31 13.02
C GLU A 29 10.24 -5.65 13.41
N ALA A 30 10.68 -5.79 14.67
CA ALA A 30 11.24 -7.03 15.19
C ALA A 30 10.21 -8.19 15.17
N MET A 31 8.96 -7.90 15.52
CA MET A 31 7.85 -8.86 15.46
C MET A 31 7.64 -9.40 14.05
N TYR A 32 7.52 -8.54 13.04
CA TYR A 32 7.28 -8.96 11.66
C TYR A 32 8.47 -9.69 11.07
N ARG A 33 9.70 -9.27 11.41
CA ARG A 33 10.92 -10.01 11.05
C ARG A 33 10.91 -11.41 11.65
N GLY A 34 10.52 -11.55 12.93
CA GLY A 34 10.36 -12.84 13.60
C GLY A 34 9.30 -13.73 12.92
N TYR A 35 8.15 -13.17 12.55
CA TYR A 35 7.12 -13.90 11.80
C TYR A 35 7.63 -14.40 10.46
N ARG A 36 8.40 -13.59 9.71
CA ARG A 36 8.99 -14.03 8.44
C ARG A 36 9.88 -15.24 8.62
N VAL A 37 10.77 -15.24 9.62
CA VAL A 37 11.69 -16.36 9.88
C VAL A 37 10.93 -17.61 10.29
N LEU A 38 9.95 -17.49 11.20
CA LEU A 38 9.12 -18.61 11.62
C LEU A 38 8.33 -19.21 10.44
N ASP A 39 7.72 -18.37 9.62
CA ASP A 39 7.02 -18.80 8.43
C ASP A 39 7.98 -19.54 7.47
N THR A 40 9.14 -18.97 7.16
CA THR A 40 10.11 -19.58 6.26
C THR A 40 10.58 -20.95 6.77
N SER A 41 10.85 -21.07 8.08
CA SER A 41 11.23 -22.34 8.71
C SER A 41 10.10 -23.38 8.64
N ARG A 42 8.87 -22.99 9.01
CA ARG A 42 7.69 -23.86 9.03
C ARG A 42 7.33 -24.38 7.65
N TYR A 43 7.45 -23.54 6.63
CA TYR A 43 7.07 -23.91 5.26
C TYR A 43 8.13 -24.77 4.56
N ARG A 44 9.39 -24.61 4.92
CA ARG A 44 10.45 -25.45 4.37
C ARG A 44 10.26 -26.91 4.77
N THR A 45 9.93 -27.18 6.03
CA THR A 45 9.64 -28.54 6.52
C THR A 45 8.44 -29.15 5.79
N LEU A 46 7.41 -28.35 5.50
CA LEU A 46 6.23 -28.81 4.76
C LEU A 46 6.52 -29.05 3.27
N GLN A 47 7.38 -28.22 2.66
CA GLN A 47 7.79 -28.42 1.26
C GLN A 47 8.67 -29.65 1.08
N ASP A 48 9.57 -29.94 2.02
CA ASP A 48 10.40 -31.13 1.99
C ASP A 48 9.55 -32.40 2.17
N SER A 49 8.52 -32.36 3.02
CA SER A 49 7.54 -33.45 3.18
C SER A 49 6.70 -33.68 1.90
N ALA A 50 6.22 -32.62 1.26
CA ALA A 50 5.42 -32.72 0.04
C ALA A 50 6.23 -33.22 -1.19
N CYS A 51 7.56 -33.00 -1.20
CA CYS A 51 8.43 -33.58 -2.24
C CYS A 51 8.62 -35.10 -2.10
N PHE A 52 8.51 -35.65 -0.90
CA PHE A 52 8.57 -37.10 -0.68
C PHE A 52 7.31 -37.82 -1.20
N ASP A 53 6.14 -37.21 -1.11
CA ASP A 53 4.88 -37.79 -1.59
C ASP A 53 4.78 -37.81 -3.13
N GLU A 54 5.42 -36.87 -3.84
CA GLU A 54 5.44 -36.84 -5.32
C GLU A 54 6.32 -37.91 -5.96
N VAL A 55 7.26 -38.49 -5.24
CA VAL A 55 8.13 -39.60 -5.74
C VAL A 55 7.42 -40.95 -5.72
N SER A 56 6.34 -41.10 -4.92
CA SER A 56 5.61 -42.36 -4.76
C SER A 56 4.45 -42.56 -5.76
N ILE A 57 4.11 -41.58 -6.61
CA ILE A 57 3.05 -41.69 -7.60
C ILE A 57 3.64 -41.52 -9.01
N LYS A 58 4.51 -42.47 -9.41
CA LYS A 58 4.84 -42.70 -10.82
C LYS A 58 4.53 -44.15 -11.14
N ASP A 59 3.29 -44.38 -11.49
CA ASP A 59 2.97 -45.40 -12.50
C ASP A 59 1.61 -45.07 -13.15
N SER A 60 1.67 -45.22 -14.47
CA SER A 60 0.59 -45.30 -15.47
C SER A 60 0.05 -44.04 -16.13
N SER A 61 0.58 -43.83 -17.35
CA SER A 61 -0.11 -43.48 -18.62
C SER A 61 -0.96 -42.21 -18.70
N SER A 62 -0.46 -41.18 -19.35
CA SER A 62 -0.86 -40.73 -20.68
C SER A 62 -0.29 -39.34 -21.02
N SER A 63 0.03 -39.17 -22.27
CA SER A 63 0.63 -38.00 -22.94
C SER A 63 0.01 -36.68 -22.57
N SER A 64 0.78 -35.77 -21.99
CA SER A 64 0.55 -34.34 -22.06
C SER A 64 1.90 -33.64 -22.00
N ILE A 65 2.21 -32.90 -23.05
CA ILE A 65 3.43 -32.14 -23.23
C ILE A 65 3.42 -30.97 -22.23
N TYR A 66 3.97 -31.19 -21.07
CA TYR A 66 4.33 -30.13 -20.13
C TYR A 66 5.83 -29.89 -20.24
N LEU A 67 6.22 -28.71 -20.64
CA LEU A 67 7.54 -28.17 -20.45
C LEU A 67 7.81 -28.06 -18.93
N ALA A 68 8.11 -29.22 -18.33
CA ALA A 68 8.75 -29.27 -17.02
C ALA A 68 10.16 -28.73 -17.20
N ILE A 69 10.41 -27.50 -16.84
CA ILE A 69 11.76 -27.03 -16.57
C ILE A 69 12.22 -27.81 -15.33
N PRO A 70 13.14 -28.77 -15.44
CA PRO A 70 13.65 -29.45 -14.26
C PRO A 70 14.51 -28.43 -13.50
N LEU A 71 14.01 -27.92 -12.40
CA LEU A 71 14.84 -27.29 -11.38
C LEU A 71 15.76 -28.39 -10.81
N LYS A 72 16.88 -28.66 -11.50
CA LYS A 72 18.01 -29.38 -10.94
C LYS A 72 18.53 -28.54 -9.77
N ARG A 73 18.02 -28.81 -8.57
CA ARG A 73 18.61 -28.32 -7.32
C ARG A 73 20.01 -28.94 -7.20
N SER A 74 21.02 -28.16 -7.56
CA SER A 74 22.42 -28.52 -7.28
C SER A 74 22.59 -28.56 -5.75
N ARG A 75 23.24 -29.57 -5.23
CA ARG A 75 23.58 -29.72 -3.80
C ARG A 75 24.32 -28.51 -3.22
N THR A 76 25.02 -27.76 -4.07
CA THR A 76 25.71 -26.50 -3.69
C THR A 76 24.79 -25.29 -3.43
N THR A 77 23.57 -25.28 -3.97
CA THR A 77 22.58 -24.22 -3.68
C THR A 77 21.91 -24.41 -2.32
N THR A 78 21.70 -25.65 -1.88
CA THR A 78 21.10 -25.96 -0.57
C THR A 78 21.96 -25.49 0.60
N GLU A 79 23.28 -25.70 0.56
CA GLU A 79 24.18 -25.25 1.65
C GLU A 79 24.28 -23.71 1.77
N LYS A 80 24.26 -22.99 0.64
CA LYS A 80 24.25 -21.51 0.63
C LYS A 80 22.93 -20.96 1.16
N ASP A 81 21.82 -21.57 0.76
CA ASP A 81 20.48 -21.19 1.23
C ASP A 81 20.32 -21.51 2.73
N ASP A 82 20.90 -22.58 3.24
CA ASP A 82 20.89 -22.93 4.66
C ASP A 82 21.71 -21.96 5.50
N LYS A 83 22.88 -21.56 5.02
CA LYS A 83 23.71 -20.54 5.70
C LYS A 83 23.04 -19.17 5.70
N ALA A 84 22.44 -18.78 4.57
CA ALA A 84 21.70 -17.51 4.47
C ALA A 84 20.51 -17.47 5.43
N MET A 85 19.76 -18.56 5.51
CA MET A 85 18.62 -18.68 6.44
C MET A 85 19.06 -18.72 7.90
N CYS A 86 20.17 -19.36 8.21
CA CYS A 86 20.73 -19.37 9.56
C CYS A 86 21.15 -17.96 10.00
N LEU A 87 21.84 -17.20 9.14
CA LEU A 87 22.22 -15.81 9.40
C LEU A 87 21.01 -14.90 9.56
N GLU A 88 19.98 -15.10 8.74
CA GLU A 88 18.73 -14.35 8.83
C GLU A 88 17.98 -14.67 10.13
N SER A 89 17.96 -15.92 10.55
CA SER A 89 17.36 -16.36 11.82
C SER A 89 18.09 -15.79 13.02
N LEU A 90 19.42 -15.79 12.98
CA LEU A 90 20.25 -15.18 14.04
C LEU A 90 20.00 -13.67 14.11
N GLY A 91 19.97 -12.94 12.99
CA GLY A 91 19.68 -11.52 12.96
C GLY A 91 18.26 -11.16 13.43
N ALA A 92 17.28 -12.03 13.16
CA ALA A 92 15.93 -11.86 13.68
C ALA A 92 15.86 -12.11 15.19
N LEU A 93 16.57 -13.12 15.69
CA LEU A 93 16.67 -13.43 17.12
C LEU A 93 17.32 -12.28 17.87
N GLU A 94 18.45 -11.80 17.40
CA GLU A 94 19.15 -10.63 17.99
C GLU A 94 18.24 -9.39 18.03
N SER A 95 17.52 -9.12 16.92
CA SER A 95 16.56 -8.02 16.87
C SER A 95 15.42 -8.17 17.90
N LEU A 96 14.94 -9.41 18.10
CA LEU A 96 13.91 -9.72 19.10
C LEU A 96 14.47 -9.61 20.53
N GLU A 97 15.69 -10.05 20.78
CA GLU A 97 16.34 -9.95 22.10
C GLU A 97 16.52 -8.48 22.50
N VAL A 98 17.00 -7.63 21.59
CA VAL A 98 17.11 -6.18 21.83
C VAL A 98 15.74 -5.57 22.09
N ALA A 99 14.72 -5.96 21.32
CA ALA A 99 13.36 -5.47 21.51
C ALA A 99 12.78 -5.90 22.87
N ILE A 100 13.01 -7.16 23.28
CA ILE A 100 12.55 -7.69 24.58
C ILE A 100 13.29 -7.04 25.76
N ALA A 101 14.59 -6.78 25.63
CA ALA A 101 15.38 -6.12 26.67
C ALA A 101 14.82 -4.74 27.05
N ASN A 102 14.35 -4.00 26.05
CA ASN A 102 13.76 -2.66 26.23
C ASN A 102 12.24 -2.69 26.49
N MET A 103 11.61 -3.86 26.41
CA MET A 103 10.14 -4.00 26.50
C MET A 103 9.61 -3.73 27.90
N ALA A 104 10.37 -4.05 28.96
CA ALA A 104 9.92 -3.89 30.36
C ALA A 104 9.64 -2.41 30.69
N GLU A 105 10.55 -1.52 30.32
CA GLU A 105 10.36 -0.08 30.48
C GLU A 105 9.19 0.43 29.66
N PHE A 106 9.10 0.00 28.41
CA PHE A 106 7.98 0.34 27.51
C PHE A 106 6.63 -0.07 28.10
N VAL A 107 6.50 -1.28 28.63
CA VAL A 107 5.26 -1.79 29.26
C VAL A 107 4.89 -0.98 30.51
N LEU A 108 5.87 -0.60 31.33
CA LEU A 108 5.63 0.27 32.50
C LEU A 108 5.10 1.64 32.08
N LEU A 109 5.73 2.27 31.09
CA LEU A 109 5.28 3.56 30.55
C LEU A 109 3.92 3.45 29.86
N LEU A 110 3.68 2.34 29.16
CA LEU A 110 2.41 2.05 28.48
C LEU A 110 1.27 1.94 29.51
N GLY A 111 1.54 1.38 30.71
CA GLY A 111 0.58 1.31 31.82
C GLY A 111 0.04 2.66 32.25
N GLY A 112 0.84 3.73 32.13
CA GLY A 112 0.45 5.11 32.42
C GLY A 112 -0.29 5.82 31.26
N CYS A 113 -0.37 5.21 30.07
CA CYS A 113 -1.08 5.78 28.94
C CYS A 113 -2.58 5.50 29.01
N GLU A 114 -3.39 6.47 28.61
CA GLU A 114 -4.85 6.33 28.55
C GLU A 114 -5.26 5.22 27.58
N ARG A 115 -6.20 4.36 28.00
CA ARG A 115 -6.72 3.27 27.17
C ARG A 115 -7.84 3.76 26.29
N MET A 116 -7.72 3.47 24.99
CA MET A 116 -8.77 3.74 24.02
C MET A 116 -9.87 2.70 24.11
N SER A 117 -11.13 3.11 23.86
CA SER A 117 -12.24 2.19 23.76
C SER A 117 -12.01 1.18 22.62
N ARG A 118 -11.91 -0.10 22.95
CA ARG A 118 -11.66 -1.18 21.98
C ARG A 118 -12.99 -1.72 21.49
N ARG A 119 -13.19 -1.75 20.17
CA ARG A 119 -14.23 -2.58 19.57
C ARG A 119 -13.76 -4.04 19.52
N PRO A 120 -14.63 -5.05 19.83
CA PRO A 120 -14.28 -6.45 19.66
C PRO A 120 -14.03 -6.74 18.17
N TYR A 121 -12.87 -7.31 17.84
CA TYR A 121 -12.48 -7.61 16.47
C TYR A 121 -12.49 -9.12 16.24
N ASP A 122 -13.12 -9.53 15.16
CA ASP A 122 -12.84 -10.78 14.50
C ASP A 122 -11.52 -10.63 13.69
N ILE A 123 -10.67 -11.65 13.63
CA ILE A 123 -9.34 -11.58 12.97
C ILE A 123 -9.47 -11.09 11.52
N TYR A 124 -10.54 -11.43 10.84
CA TYR A 124 -10.85 -11.00 9.48
C TYR A 124 -11.21 -9.50 9.41
N LEU A 125 -12.03 -9.01 10.34
CA LEU A 125 -12.39 -7.60 10.45
C LEU A 125 -11.20 -6.74 10.91
N TYR A 126 -10.25 -7.32 11.63
CA TYR A 126 -9.03 -6.65 12.05
C TYR A 126 -8.19 -6.19 10.86
N THR A 127 -8.02 -7.05 9.83
CA THR A 127 -7.25 -6.70 8.62
C THR A 127 -7.96 -5.66 7.75
N ASP A 128 -9.28 -5.68 7.72
CA ASP A 128 -10.06 -4.71 6.93
C ASP A 128 -10.22 -3.35 7.62
N ASN A 129 -10.12 -3.29 8.96
CA ASN A 129 -10.36 -2.06 9.74
C ASN A 129 -9.11 -1.50 10.43
N PHE A 130 -7.97 -2.16 10.30
CA PHE A 130 -6.75 -1.80 11.01
C PHE A 130 -5.74 -1.10 10.10
N MET A 131 -5.10 -0.05 10.63
CA MET A 131 -4.00 0.64 9.95
C MET A 131 -2.71 -0.15 10.11
N PHE A 132 -2.58 -1.21 9.32
CA PHE A 132 -1.47 -2.13 9.36
C PHE A 132 -0.12 -1.42 9.17
N GLY A 133 0.84 -1.71 10.05
CA GLY A 133 2.21 -1.20 9.97
C GLY A 133 2.35 0.32 10.16
N ARG A 134 1.29 1.04 10.59
CA ARG A 134 1.30 2.51 10.74
C ARG A 134 1.10 2.96 12.18
N HIS A 135 1.48 2.13 13.15
CA HIS A 135 1.26 2.39 14.57
C HIS A 135 1.86 3.73 15.04
N ALA A 136 3.12 3.99 14.70
CA ALA A 136 3.81 5.21 15.11
C ALA A 136 3.26 6.46 14.41
N GLU A 137 2.96 6.37 13.12
CA GLU A 137 2.39 7.46 12.34
C GLU A 137 0.95 7.79 12.78
N LYS A 138 0.14 6.76 13.08
CA LYS A 138 -1.20 6.89 13.65
C LYS A 138 -1.14 7.64 14.98
N GLN A 139 -0.27 7.22 15.89
CA GLN A 139 -0.14 7.85 17.20
C GLN A 139 0.35 9.31 17.12
N LYS A 140 1.31 9.60 16.21
CA LYS A 140 1.74 10.99 15.96
C LYS A 140 0.61 11.87 15.46
N LEU A 141 -0.21 11.35 14.55
CA LEU A 141 -1.36 12.10 14.02
C LEU A 141 -2.43 12.31 15.10
N LEU A 142 -2.75 11.27 15.89
CA LEU A 142 -3.65 11.39 17.04
C LEU A 142 -3.15 12.42 18.05
N SER A 143 -1.87 12.34 18.44
CA SER A 143 -1.26 13.29 19.36
C SER A 143 -1.37 14.74 18.88
N PHE A 144 -1.16 14.96 17.56
CA PHE A 144 -1.33 16.27 16.96
C PHE A 144 -2.78 16.76 17.02
N LEU A 145 -3.76 15.93 16.72
CA LEU A 145 -5.18 16.33 16.66
C LEU A 145 -5.80 16.52 18.04
N LEU A 146 -5.36 15.76 19.03
CA LEU A 146 -5.87 15.83 20.40
C LEU A 146 -5.13 16.86 21.26
N GLN A 147 -4.05 17.46 20.76
CA GLN A 147 -3.34 18.51 21.47
C GLN A 147 -4.29 19.69 21.75
N HIS A 148 -4.49 19.99 23.02
CA HIS A 148 -5.29 21.14 23.41
C HIS A 148 -4.59 22.43 22.96
N ARG A 149 -5.31 23.27 22.19
CA ARG A 149 -4.84 24.59 21.81
C ARG A 149 -5.88 25.62 22.23
N PRO A 150 -5.46 26.74 22.82
CA PRO A 150 -6.34 27.86 23.14
C PRO A 150 -7.06 28.37 21.87
N ALA A 151 -8.28 28.78 22.01
CA ALA A 151 -9.10 29.28 20.90
C ALA A 151 -8.53 30.54 20.20
N GLY A 152 -7.49 31.16 20.75
CA GLY A 152 -6.81 32.34 20.20
C GLY A 152 -5.61 32.03 19.32
N ASP A 153 -5.10 30.77 19.33
CA ASP A 153 -3.89 30.42 18.65
C ASP A 153 -4.04 30.31 17.12
N ALA A 154 -2.95 30.55 16.41
CA ALA A 154 -2.86 30.28 14.98
C ALA A 154 -3.15 28.80 14.68
N PRO A 155 -3.78 28.47 13.54
CA PRO A 155 -4.03 27.10 13.12
C PRO A 155 -2.76 26.27 13.11
N ALA A 156 -2.82 25.07 13.68
CA ALA A 156 -1.71 24.13 13.62
C ALA A 156 -1.73 23.37 12.28
N ILE A 157 -0.56 23.22 11.65
CA ILE A 157 -0.42 22.64 10.32
C ILE A 157 0.49 21.44 10.38
N LEU A 158 -0.03 20.26 10.03
CA LEU A 158 0.73 19.01 9.95
C LEU A 158 0.78 18.50 8.51
N PRO A 159 1.95 18.53 7.85
CA PRO A 159 2.15 17.87 6.56
C PRO A 159 2.30 16.37 6.73
N ILE A 160 1.59 15.60 5.87
CA ILE A 160 1.73 14.15 5.70
C ILE A 160 2.20 13.90 4.28
N ILE A 161 3.48 13.56 4.14
CA ILE A 161 4.17 13.44 2.87
C ILE A 161 4.53 11.97 2.61
N GLY A 162 4.41 11.53 1.36
CA GLY A 162 4.80 10.15 0.99
C GLY A 162 4.44 9.82 -0.45
N GLY A 163 4.94 8.72 -0.98
CA GLY A 163 4.69 8.25 -2.34
C GLY A 163 3.22 8.06 -2.69
N ALA A 164 2.94 7.76 -3.95
CA ALA A 164 1.58 7.41 -4.37
C ALA A 164 1.14 6.08 -3.71
N LYS A 165 -0.15 5.99 -3.38
CA LYS A 165 -0.81 4.75 -2.93
C LYS A 165 -0.18 4.06 -1.69
N VAL A 166 0.58 4.81 -0.87
CA VAL A 166 1.17 4.30 0.41
C VAL A 166 0.21 4.40 1.60
N GLY A 167 -1.04 4.84 1.40
CA GLY A 167 -2.08 4.88 2.44
C GLY A 167 -2.23 6.20 3.20
N LYS A 168 -1.74 7.34 2.67
CA LYS A 168 -1.87 8.66 3.34
C LYS A 168 -3.31 9.04 3.67
N LYS A 169 -4.20 9.00 2.67
CA LYS A 169 -5.63 9.32 2.87
C LYS A 169 -6.28 8.37 3.85
N THR A 170 -6.00 7.08 3.74
CA THR A 170 -6.54 6.05 4.63
C THR A 170 -6.12 6.31 6.07
N LEU A 171 -4.84 6.65 6.32
CA LEU A 171 -4.36 7.02 7.65
C LEU A 171 -5.13 8.22 8.22
N VAL A 172 -5.28 9.29 7.45
CA VAL A 172 -6.00 10.50 7.90
C VAL A 172 -7.46 10.19 8.17
N THR A 173 -8.15 9.51 7.26
CA THR A 173 -9.57 9.18 7.43
C THR A 173 -9.78 8.24 8.62
N HIS A 174 -8.91 7.26 8.82
CA HIS A 174 -8.96 6.35 9.97
C HIS A 174 -8.84 7.12 11.30
N VAL A 175 -7.88 8.04 11.40
CA VAL A 175 -7.68 8.83 12.62
C VAL A 175 -8.78 9.88 12.80
N CYS A 176 -9.27 10.49 11.73
CA CYS A 176 -10.42 11.41 11.80
C CYS A 176 -11.71 10.72 12.26
N GLY A 177 -11.83 9.40 12.07
CA GLY A 177 -12.94 8.59 12.57
C GLY A 177 -12.83 8.18 14.04
N ASP A 178 -11.75 8.53 14.74
CA ASP A 178 -11.61 8.29 16.19
C ASP A 178 -12.59 9.18 16.96
N GLU A 179 -13.36 8.60 17.90
CA GLU A 179 -14.42 9.29 18.65
C GLU A 179 -13.90 10.53 19.38
N ARG A 180 -12.68 10.50 19.88
CA ARG A 180 -12.04 11.63 20.57
C ARG A 180 -11.73 12.76 19.58
N VAL A 181 -11.26 12.43 18.37
CA VAL A 181 -11.02 13.42 17.31
C VAL A 181 -12.34 14.01 16.85
N CYS A 182 -13.36 13.18 16.63
CA CYS A 182 -14.70 13.63 16.29
C CYS A 182 -15.29 14.58 17.35
N SER A 183 -15.03 14.33 18.64
CA SER A 183 -15.51 15.20 19.72
C SER A 183 -14.72 16.52 19.83
N CYS A 184 -13.50 16.59 19.32
CA CYS A 184 -12.65 17.78 19.37
C CYS A 184 -12.96 18.83 18.30
N PHE A 185 -13.57 18.44 17.18
CA PHE A 185 -13.82 19.31 16.02
C PHE A 185 -15.30 19.32 15.67
N SER A 186 -15.83 20.52 15.43
CA SER A 186 -17.24 20.71 15.04
C SER A 186 -17.49 20.22 13.61
N SER A 187 -16.46 20.21 12.76
CA SER A 187 -16.53 19.75 11.36
C SER A 187 -15.17 19.33 10.84
N VAL A 188 -15.18 18.40 9.88
CA VAL A 188 -14.02 18.01 9.08
C VAL A 188 -14.26 18.44 7.64
N LEU A 189 -13.39 19.29 7.12
CA LEU A 189 -13.49 19.83 5.76
C LEU A 189 -12.39 19.22 4.89
N HIS A 190 -12.76 18.51 3.83
CA HIS A 190 -11.85 17.97 2.84
C HIS A 190 -11.76 18.89 1.62
N LEU A 191 -10.56 19.38 1.29
CA LEU A 191 -10.30 20.28 0.19
C LEU A 191 -9.31 19.67 -0.82
N SER A 192 -9.55 19.94 -2.10
CA SER A 192 -8.55 19.75 -3.15
C SER A 192 -7.64 20.96 -3.25
N GLY A 193 -6.34 20.73 -3.55
CA GLY A 193 -5.36 21.79 -3.77
C GLY A 193 -5.77 22.81 -4.85
N ASP A 194 -6.61 22.38 -5.83
CA ASP A 194 -7.11 23.27 -6.88
C ASP A 194 -8.26 24.16 -6.41
N SER A 195 -8.91 23.81 -5.31
CA SER A 195 -10.13 24.47 -4.82
C SER A 195 -10.00 25.12 -3.44
N PHE A 196 -8.84 24.95 -2.75
CA PHE A 196 -8.67 25.38 -1.38
C PHE A 196 -8.86 26.89 -1.18
N LEU A 197 -8.47 27.72 -2.16
CA LEU A 197 -8.65 29.18 -2.15
C LEU A 197 -10.13 29.59 -2.24
N ARG A 198 -10.97 28.80 -2.92
CA ARG A 198 -12.40 29.11 -3.11
C ARG A 198 -13.23 28.70 -1.91
N HIS A 199 -12.95 27.55 -1.32
CA HIS A 199 -13.77 26.97 -0.24
C HIS A 199 -13.38 27.48 1.16
N GLY A 200 -12.20 28.08 1.31
CA GLY A 200 -11.81 28.72 2.56
C GLY A 200 -12.88 29.74 3.07
N ARG A 201 -13.64 30.36 2.16
CA ARG A 201 -14.66 31.39 2.50
C ARG A 201 -15.88 30.84 3.24
N THR A 202 -16.09 29.54 3.30
CA THR A 202 -17.26 28.90 3.94
C THR A 202 -17.03 28.51 5.40
N MET A 203 -15.85 28.77 5.96
CA MET A 203 -15.54 28.43 7.35
C MET A 203 -16.25 29.41 8.31
N SER A 204 -17.10 28.89 9.17
CA SER A 204 -17.74 29.66 10.23
C SER A 204 -17.04 29.42 11.55
N GLY A 205 -16.40 30.40 12.13
CA GLY A 205 -15.88 30.58 13.51
C GLY A 205 -15.72 29.39 14.51
N MET A 206 -16.03 28.18 14.13
CA MET A 206 -15.97 26.98 14.96
C MET A 206 -14.63 26.23 14.74
N LYS A 207 -14.18 25.46 15.73
CA LYS A 207 -13.00 24.64 15.67
C LYS A 207 -13.14 23.57 14.59
N THR A 208 -12.48 23.75 13.45
CA THR A 208 -12.61 22.91 12.25
C THR A 208 -11.30 22.17 11.96
N LEU A 209 -11.40 20.89 11.59
CA LEU A 209 -10.29 20.15 11.01
C LEU A 209 -10.33 20.29 9.48
N VAL A 210 -9.28 20.86 8.90
CA VAL A 210 -9.15 21.02 7.44
C VAL A 210 -8.15 20.04 6.92
N VAL A 211 -8.57 19.20 5.98
CA VAL A 211 -7.70 18.24 5.28
C VAL A 211 -7.55 18.69 3.84
N ILE A 212 -6.33 19.03 3.42
CA ILE A 212 -6.05 19.54 2.07
C ILE A 212 -5.17 18.55 1.33
N GLU A 213 -5.60 18.12 0.15
CA GLU A 213 -4.79 17.28 -0.73
C GLU A 213 -4.20 18.10 -1.87
N PHE A 214 -2.88 18.16 -1.94
CA PHE A 214 -2.17 18.81 -3.04
C PHE A 214 -1.57 17.77 -4.00
N ALA A 215 -1.98 17.84 -5.25
CA ALA A 215 -1.43 17.07 -6.37
C ALA A 215 -0.22 17.77 -7.01
N SER A 216 -0.21 19.12 -7.00
CA SER A 216 0.86 20.00 -7.51
C SER A 216 1.45 20.86 -6.40
N ASP A 217 2.59 21.49 -6.66
CA ASP A 217 3.17 22.48 -5.73
C ASP A 217 2.31 23.75 -5.70
N VAL A 218 2.37 24.47 -4.60
CA VAL A 218 1.59 25.68 -4.34
C VAL A 218 2.56 26.82 -4.15
N SER A 219 2.24 27.99 -4.71
CA SER A 219 3.04 29.20 -4.51
C SER A 219 2.98 29.65 -3.06
N ASP A 220 4.04 30.25 -2.57
CA ASP A 220 4.08 30.76 -1.21
C ASP A 220 3.07 31.90 -0.99
N ASP A 221 2.72 32.64 -2.05
CA ASP A 221 1.74 33.73 -1.97
C ASP A 221 0.31 33.19 -1.87
N ASP A 222 -0.04 32.18 -2.65
CA ASP A 222 -1.35 31.49 -2.53
C ASP A 222 -1.51 30.88 -1.15
N TRP A 223 -0.44 30.27 -0.62
CA TRP A 223 -0.44 29.71 0.72
C TRP A 223 -0.60 30.80 1.78
N LYS A 224 0.13 31.92 1.69
CA LYS A 224 0.00 33.07 2.61
C LYS A 224 -1.41 33.63 2.62
N ASN A 225 -2.02 33.79 1.44
CA ASN A 225 -3.40 34.29 1.30
C ASN A 225 -4.39 33.36 2.01
N PHE A 226 -4.26 32.05 1.81
CA PHE A 226 -5.09 31.06 2.47
C PHE A 226 -4.86 31.05 3.99
N HIS A 227 -3.60 31.06 4.41
CA HIS A 227 -3.23 31.06 5.82
C HIS A 227 -3.72 32.33 6.54
N SER A 228 -3.60 33.48 5.93
CA SER A 228 -4.11 34.74 6.47
C SER A 228 -5.64 34.69 6.65
N PHE A 229 -6.35 34.10 5.72
CA PHE A 229 -7.77 33.86 5.86
C PHE A 229 -8.09 32.93 7.04
N LEU A 230 -7.35 31.87 7.22
CA LEU A 230 -7.52 30.93 8.34
C LEU A 230 -7.24 31.58 9.70
N LEU A 231 -6.26 32.47 9.77
CA LEU A 231 -5.98 33.28 10.99
C LEU A 231 -7.17 34.11 11.43
N THR A 232 -8.00 34.58 10.49
CA THR A 232 -9.17 35.43 10.79
C THR A 232 -10.42 34.62 11.12
N LYS A 233 -10.64 33.49 10.46
CA LYS A 233 -11.90 32.70 10.52
C LYS A 233 -11.77 31.34 11.19
N GLY A 234 -10.56 30.79 11.27
CA GLY A 234 -10.29 29.40 11.70
C GLY A 234 -9.45 29.29 12.96
N ARG A 235 -9.57 30.23 13.92
CA ARG A 235 -8.78 30.20 15.16
C ARG A 235 -9.03 28.91 15.93
N GLY A 236 -7.92 28.24 16.39
CA GLY A 236 -7.97 26.96 17.09
C GLY A 236 -8.21 25.76 16.17
N SER A 237 -8.32 25.96 14.85
CA SER A 237 -8.45 24.88 13.87
C SER A 237 -7.12 24.15 13.63
N HIS A 238 -7.23 22.91 13.13
CA HIS A 238 -6.07 22.10 12.71
C HIS A 238 -6.12 21.90 11.19
N ILE A 239 -4.94 21.86 10.56
CA ILE A 239 -4.79 21.65 9.12
C ILE A 239 -3.90 20.44 8.90
N ILE A 240 -4.37 19.51 8.09
CA ILE A 240 -3.57 18.40 7.58
C ILE A 240 -3.32 18.63 6.10
N ILE A 241 -2.06 18.64 5.69
CA ILE A 241 -1.66 18.68 4.29
C ILE A 241 -1.28 17.27 3.85
N ILE A 242 -1.97 16.75 2.83
CA ILE A 242 -1.64 15.45 2.22
C ILE A 242 -0.99 15.69 0.86
N SER A 243 0.25 15.23 0.65
CA SER A 243 0.92 15.36 -0.66
C SER A 243 1.97 14.29 -0.92
N ARG A 244 2.37 14.20 -2.21
CA ARG A 244 3.57 13.49 -2.66
C ARG A 244 4.80 14.40 -2.71
N ILE A 245 4.58 15.70 -2.72
CA ILE A 245 5.59 16.73 -2.94
C ILE A 245 6.24 17.10 -1.62
N GLN A 246 7.52 16.73 -1.49
CA GLN A 246 8.26 16.96 -0.24
C GLN A 246 8.39 18.45 0.11
N ARG A 247 8.45 19.34 -0.88
CA ARG A 247 8.54 20.79 -0.67
C ARG A 247 7.36 21.35 0.13
N LEU A 248 6.18 20.74 0.08
CA LEU A 248 5.01 21.19 0.84
C LEU A 248 5.15 20.99 2.36
N ALA A 249 6.16 20.24 2.80
CA ALA A 249 6.53 20.13 4.20
C ALA A 249 6.91 21.49 4.82
N ARG A 250 7.33 22.49 4.02
CA ARG A 250 7.67 23.84 4.46
C ARG A 250 6.49 24.60 5.09
N PHE A 251 5.27 24.21 4.74
CA PHE A 251 4.08 24.86 5.28
C PHE A 251 3.66 24.35 6.65
N GLY A 252 4.33 23.30 7.15
CA GLY A 252 4.04 22.75 8.47
C GLY A 252 4.44 23.68 9.62
N SER A 253 3.58 23.83 10.61
CA SER A 253 3.92 24.46 11.89
C SER A 253 4.53 23.47 12.88
N VAL A 254 4.41 22.15 12.57
CA VAL A 254 4.97 21.05 13.33
C VAL A 254 5.76 20.11 12.40
N LYS A 255 6.57 19.22 13.00
CA LYS A 255 7.38 18.26 12.25
C LYS A 255 6.49 17.38 11.36
N PRO A 256 6.75 17.29 10.03
CA PRO A 256 5.94 16.51 9.12
C PRO A 256 6.01 15.01 9.41
N ILE A 257 4.94 14.30 9.05
CA ILE A 257 4.92 12.83 9.02
C ILE A 257 5.30 12.38 7.61
N PHE A 258 6.41 11.63 7.49
CA PHE A 258 6.82 11.01 6.24
C PHE A 258 6.36 9.55 6.22
N LEU A 259 5.43 9.22 5.30
CA LEU A 259 5.01 7.85 5.05
C LEU A 259 5.90 7.21 3.99
N SER A 260 6.75 6.30 4.43
CA SER A 260 7.51 5.41 3.55
C SER A 260 6.64 4.22 3.09
N VAL A 261 7.13 3.46 2.13
CA VAL A 261 6.61 2.11 1.86
C VAL A 261 6.80 1.26 3.12
N LEU A 262 5.90 0.33 3.40
CA LEU A 262 6.05 -0.65 4.48
C LEU A 262 7.34 -1.46 4.27
N SER A 263 7.97 -1.92 5.34
CA SER A 263 9.09 -2.85 5.23
C SER A 263 8.67 -4.11 4.48
N TYR A 264 9.63 -4.85 3.88
CA TYR A 264 9.29 -6.07 3.17
C TYR A 264 8.59 -7.11 4.07
N ASP A 265 8.96 -7.19 5.33
CA ASP A 265 8.39 -8.12 6.29
C ASP A 265 6.93 -7.77 6.63
N GLU A 266 6.64 -6.49 6.87
CA GLU A 266 5.28 -6.00 7.05
C GLU A 266 4.44 -6.22 5.78
N TRP A 267 5.01 -5.90 4.61
CA TRP A 267 4.34 -6.05 3.32
C TRP A 267 3.98 -7.51 3.02
N ARG A 268 4.93 -8.41 3.19
CA ARG A 268 4.75 -9.85 3.01
C ARG A 268 3.68 -10.41 3.94
N TYR A 269 3.72 -10.02 5.22
CA TYR A 269 2.72 -10.44 6.19
C TYR A 269 1.33 -9.94 5.81
N LEU A 270 1.20 -8.65 5.48
CA LEU A 270 -0.05 -8.05 5.01
C LEU A 270 -0.60 -8.78 3.80
N PHE A 271 0.24 -8.97 2.77
CA PHE A 271 -0.18 -9.64 1.54
C PHE A 271 -0.65 -11.07 1.81
N LYS A 272 0.10 -11.84 2.59
CA LYS A 272 -0.28 -13.20 2.98
C LYS A 272 -1.64 -13.22 3.69
N THR A 273 -1.85 -12.35 4.66
CA THR A 273 -3.11 -12.27 5.40
C THR A 273 -4.28 -11.90 4.48
N LEU A 274 -4.09 -10.97 3.56
CA LEU A 274 -5.12 -10.58 2.60
C LEU A 274 -5.42 -11.68 1.57
N ALA A 275 -4.39 -12.39 1.07
CA ALA A 275 -4.54 -13.39 0.01
C ALA A 275 -5.15 -14.71 0.51
N PHE A 276 -4.86 -15.10 1.75
CA PHE A 276 -5.42 -16.33 2.34
C PHE A 276 -6.71 -16.06 3.12
N GLY A 277 -6.90 -14.85 3.65
CA GLY A 277 -8.07 -14.51 4.47
C GLY A 277 -8.16 -15.40 5.72
N SER A 278 -9.25 -16.14 5.85
CA SER A 278 -9.50 -17.08 6.98
C SER A 278 -8.89 -18.47 6.80
N VAL A 279 -8.29 -18.74 5.64
CA VAL A 279 -7.70 -20.07 5.34
C VAL A 279 -6.30 -20.14 5.94
N ASP A 280 -5.96 -21.24 6.59
CA ASP A 280 -4.60 -21.45 7.11
C ASP A 280 -3.62 -21.66 5.93
N PRO A 281 -2.64 -20.78 5.75
CA PRO A 281 -1.63 -20.94 4.72
C PRO A 281 -0.82 -22.25 4.83
N ALA A 282 -0.76 -22.84 6.02
CA ALA A 282 -0.07 -24.11 6.25
C ALA A 282 -0.71 -25.29 5.49
N GLU A 283 -2.01 -25.23 5.22
CA GLU A 283 -2.73 -26.24 4.44
C GLU A 283 -2.43 -26.14 2.93
N HIS A 284 -1.81 -25.02 2.49
CA HIS A 284 -1.54 -24.73 1.08
C HIS A 284 -0.08 -24.31 0.82
N PRO A 285 0.92 -25.16 1.07
CA PRO A 285 2.34 -24.80 0.99
C PRO A 285 2.78 -24.36 -0.42
N ARG A 286 2.14 -24.87 -1.48
CA ARG A 286 2.41 -24.45 -2.86
C ARG A 286 1.96 -23.01 -3.10
N LEU A 287 0.76 -22.64 -2.61
CA LEU A 287 0.25 -21.26 -2.74
C LEU A 287 1.11 -20.26 -1.99
N LEU A 288 1.62 -20.65 -0.85
CA LEU A 288 2.44 -19.79 -0.03
C LEU A 288 3.75 -19.37 -0.70
N LYS A 289 4.41 -20.31 -1.41
CA LYS A 289 5.61 -20.00 -2.20
C LYS A 289 5.31 -18.99 -3.31
N ILE A 290 4.16 -19.15 -3.96
CA ILE A 290 3.71 -18.20 -4.99
C ILE A 290 3.37 -16.85 -4.35
N ALA A 291 2.70 -16.85 -3.18
CA ALA A 291 2.39 -15.63 -2.45
C ALA A 291 3.65 -14.82 -2.10
N ASP A 292 4.73 -15.49 -1.68
CA ASP A 292 6.00 -14.84 -1.37
C ASP A 292 6.62 -14.16 -2.61
N GLU A 293 6.53 -14.79 -3.77
CA GLU A 293 7.03 -14.20 -5.01
C GLU A 293 6.16 -13.02 -5.46
N VAL A 294 4.82 -13.15 -5.39
CA VAL A 294 3.90 -12.05 -5.68
C VAL A 294 4.14 -10.88 -4.74
N ALA A 295 4.29 -11.14 -3.44
CA ALA A 295 4.57 -10.10 -2.45
C ALA A 295 5.87 -9.35 -2.75
N ARG A 296 6.92 -10.07 -3.21
CA ARG A 296 8.20 -9.46 -3.60
C ARG A 296 8.04 -8.55 -4.80
N GLN A 297 7.33 -9.00 -5.84
CA GLN A 297 7.08 -8.20 -7.04
C GLN A 297 6.24 -6.94 -6.71
N LEU A 298 5.22 -7.06 -5.88
CA LEU A 298 4.36 -5.95 -5.48
C LEU A 298 5.08 -4.96 -4.54
N HIS A 299 5.96 -5.43 -3.66
CA HIS A 299 6.74 -4.57 -2.76
C HIS A 299 7.64 -3.61 -3.54
N THR A 300 8.25 -4.05 -4.65
CA THR A 300 9.08 -3.18 -5.50
C THR A 300 8.27 -2.03 -6.11
N GLN A 301 6.96 -2.20 -6.29
CA GLN A 301 6.04 -1.17 -6.78
C GLN A 301 5.58 -0.20 -5.68
N GLY A 302 5.62 -0.61 -4.42
CA GLY A 302 5.21 0.19 -3.27
C GLY A 302 3.72 0.57 -3.22
N SER A 303 2.86 -0.10 -4.01
CA SER A 303 1.44 0.24 -4.15
C SER A 303 0.54 -0.67 -3.32
N LEU A 304 0.00 -0.17 -2.21
CA LEU A 304 -1.00 -0.89 -1.41
C LEU A 304 -2.29 -1.19 -2.19
N VAL A 305 -2.63 -0.36 -3.17
CA VAL A 305 -3.79 -0.60 -4.06
C VAL A 305 -3.57 -1.85 -4.90
N ALA A 306 -2.41 -1.99 -5.54
CA ALA A 306 -2.08 -3.19 -6.31
C ALA A 306 -2.04 -4.43 -5.40
N THR A 307 -1.47 -4.30 -4.20
CA THR A 307 -1.41 -5.37 -3.20
C THR A 307 -2.79 -5.89 -2.83
N ASN A 308 -3.73 -5.00 -2.51
CA ASN A 308 -5.10 -5.39 -2.19
C ASN A 308 -5.81 -6.01 -3.40
N ALA A 309 -5.67 -5.43 -4.60
CA ALA A 309 -6.29 -5.96 -5.81
C ALA A 309 -5.82 -7.39 -6.13
N TYR A 310 -4.51 -7.62 -6.11
CA TYR A 310 -3.96 -8.96 -6.33
C TYR A 310 -4.36 -9.95 -5.22
N ALA A 311 -4.30 -9.55 -3.96
CA ALA A 311 -4.69 -10.41 -2.85
C ALA A 311 -6.16 -10.81 -2.91
N ASP A 312 -7.07 -9.89 -3.27
CA ASP A 312 -8.50 -10.19 -3.44
C ASP A 312 -8.75 -11.20 -4.56
N LEU A 313 -8.03 -11.06 -5.68
CA LEU A 313 -8.12 -12.02 -6.79
C LEU A 313 -7.64 -13.42 -6.39
N LEU A 314 -6.49 -13.50 -5.74
CA LEU A 314 -5.90 -14.77 -5.33
C LEU A 314 -6.78 -15.46 -4.28
N ARG A 315 -7.35 -14.72 -3.34
CA ARG A 315 -8.25 -15.24 -2.31
C ARG A 315 -9.52 -15.88 -2.87
N ARG A 316 -10.04 -15.37 -4.00
CA ARG A 316 -11.26 -15.92 -4.64
C ARG A 316 -11.06 -17.31 -5.25
N ASN A 317 -9.82 -17.66 -5.56
CA ASN A 317 -9.48 -18.94 -6.18
C ASN A 317 -8.15 -19.48 -5.64
N LEU A 318 -8.22 -20.36 -4.65
CA LEU A 318 -7.06 -20.99 -3.99
C LEU A 318 -6.47 -22.15 -4.82
N ASN A 319 -6.27 -21.91 -6.12
CA ASN A 319 -5.67 -22.86 -7.05
C ASN A 319 -4.26 -22.44 -7.44
N ALA A 320 -3.28 -23.33 -7.29
CA ALA A 320 -1.87 -23.03 -7.57
C ALA A 320 -1.60 -22.69 -9.05
N GLN A 321 -2.30 -23.31 -9.99
CA GLN A 321 -2.16 -23.01 -11.42
C GLN A 321 -2.67 -21.60 -11.74
N PHE A 322 -3.81 -21.22 -11.13
CA PHE A 322 -4.37 -19.87 -11.27
C PHE A 322 -3.39 -18.80 -10.71
N TRP A 323 -2.85 -19.04 -9.52
CA TRP A 323 -1.89 -18.13 -8.90
C TRP A 323 -0.60 -17.97 -9.72
N HIS A 324 -0.05 -19.10 -10.23
CA HIS A 324 1.09 -19.08 -11.15
C HIS A 324 0.79 -18.32 -12.43
N CYS A 325 -0.35 -18.59 -13.05
CA CYS A 325 -0.76 -17.90 -14.27
C CYS A 325 -0.84 -16.38 -14.05
N LEU A 326 -1.41 -15.94 -12.93
CA LEU A 326 -1.53 -14.52 -12.61
C LEU A 326 -0.16 -13.88 -12.35
N LEU A 327 0.73 -14.55 -11.62
CA LEU A 327 2.11 -14.10 -11.40
C LEU A 327 2.87 -13.97 -12.74
N ASP A 328 2.81 -14.98 -13.59
CA ASP A 328 3.49 -14.98 -14.89
C ASP A 328 2.96 -13.88 -15.83
N LYS A 329 1.64 -13.67 -15.85
CA LYS A 329 1.02 -12.55 -16.59
C LYS A 329 1.54 -11.21 -16.09
N GLY A 330 1.61 -11.02 -14.76
CA GLY A 330 2.15 -9.81 -14.14
C GLY A 330 3.62 -9.56 -14.52
N ILE A 331 4.46 -10.60 -14.42
CA ILE A 331 5.88 -10.51 -14.78
C ILE A 331 6.05 -10.18 -16.27
N ARG A 332 5.29 -10.82 -17.16
CA ARG A 332 5.35 -10.54 -18.60
C ARG A 332 4.92 -9.11 -18.90
N MET A 333 3.84 -8.64 -18.30
CA MET A 333 3.36 -7.26 -18.43
C MET A 333 4.44 -6.26 -18.00
N ILE A 334 5.10 -6.47 -16.87
CA ILE A 334 6.19 -5.61 -16.39
C ILE A 334 7.34 -5.62 -17.40
N LYS A 335 7.82 -6.79 -17.82
CA LYS A 335 8.93 -6.92 -18.78
C LYS A 335 8.60 -6.26 -20.12
N ARG A 336 7.38 -6.42 -20.63
CA ARG A 336 6.91 -5.81 -21.87
C ARG A 336 6.94 -4.28 -21.80
N ASN A 337 6.40 -3.71 -20.74
CA ASN A 337 6.38 -2.26 -20.57
C ASN A 337 7.80 -1.68 -20.38
N ILE A 338 8.67 -2.35 -19.62
CA ILE A 338 10.08 -1.95 -19.49
C ILE A 338 10.78 -2.01 -20.84
N ALA A 339 10.54 -3.06 -21.65
CA ALA A 339 11.13 -3.17 -22.99
C ALA A 339 10.63 -2.07 -23.95
N MET A 340 9.34 -1.67 -23.85
CA MET A 340 8.75 -0.64 -24.70
C MET A 340 9.10 0.79 -24.28
N TYR A 341 9.10 1.06 -22.98
CA TYR A 341 9.16 2.44 -22.46
C TYR A 341 10.40 2.71 -21.61
N GLY A 342 11.22 1.70 -21.31
CA GLY A 342 12.45 1.84 -20.49
C GLY A 342 12.19 2.03 -19.00
N VAL A 343 10.93 2.06 -18.54
CA VAL A 343 10.56 2.31 -17.16
C VAL A 343 9.49 1.34 -16.67
N HIS A 344 9.41 1.18 -15.37
CA HIS A 344 8.44 0.28 -14.75
C HIS A 344 6.99 0.78 -14.93
N PRO A 345 5.97 -0.10 -15.14
CA PRO A 345 4.57 0.30 -15.33
C PRO A 345 4.00 1.22 -14.25
N SER A 346 4.40 1.05 -12.99
CA SER A 346 3.94 1.92 -11.89
C SER A 346 4.35 3.38 -12.09
N MET A 347 5.55 3.61 -12.64
CA MET A 347 6.05 4.97 -12.94
C MET A 347 5.31 5.56 -14.15
N LEU A 348 4.99 4.73 -15.15
CA LEU A 348 4.16 5.19 -16.29
C LEU A 348 2.80 5.69 -15.80
N ILE A 349 2.13 4.92 -14.93
CA ILE A 349 0.85 5.29 -14.33
C ILE A 349 0.97 6.59 -13.53
N GLU A 350 2.03 6.76 -12.75
CA GLU A 350 2.25 7.98 -11.95
C GLU A 350 2.49 9.21 -12.80
N GLN A 351 3.10 9.03 -13.96
CA GLN A 351 3.39 10.10 -14.93
C GLN A 351 2.22 10.37 -15.90
N GLY A 352 1.13 9.61 -15.79
CA GLY A 352 -0.02 9.74 -16.70
C GLY A 352 0.18 9.08 -18.04
N HIS A 353 1.20 8.23 -18.20
CA HIS A 353 1.48 7.52 -19.45
C HIS A 353 0.70 6.20 -19.56
N PRO A 354 0.40 5.77 -20.81
CA PRO A 354 -0.28 4.50 -21.05
C PRO A 354 0.59 3.30 -20.63
N VAL A 355 -0.08 2.28 -20.10
CA VAL A 355 0.51 0.98 -19.76
C VAL A 355 -0.11 -0.11 -20.61
N ASP A 356 0.73 -0.94 -21.22
CA ASP A 356 0.28 -2.11 -21.95
C ASP A 356 -0.11 -3.23 -20.97
N ILE A 357 -1.36 -3.67 -21.02
CA ILE A 357 -1.92 -4.73 -20.17
C ILE A 357 -2.37 -5.95 -21.00
N THR A 358 -1.86 -6.11 -22.20
CA THR A 358 -2.20 -7.18 -23.14
C THR A 358 -2.04 -8.58 -22.54
N ASP A 359 -1.10 -8.77 -21.61
CA ASP A 359 -0.88 -10.07 -20.96
C ASP A 359 -2.06 -10.54 -20.10
N PHE A 360 -2.93 -9.63 -19.69
CA PHE A 360 -4.16 -9.93 -18.94
C PHE A 360 -5.39 -10.12 -19.84
N ALA A 361 -5.28 -9.86 -21.13
CA ALA A 361 -6.37 -9.94 -22.08
C ALA A 361 -6.00 -10.77 -23.30
N MET A 362 -6.99 -11.17 -24.11
CA MET A 362 -6.76 -11.91 -25.36
C MET A 362 -6.34 -11.01 -26.54
N HIS A 363 -6.44 -9.70 -26.39
CA HIS A 363 -6.15 -8.70 -27.41
C HIS A 363 -5.33 -7.54 -26.84
N PRO A 364 -4.61 -6.78 -27.69
CA PRO A 364 -3.85 -5.63 -27.25
C PRO A 364 -4.72 -4.60 -26.53
N LEU A 365 -4.39 -4.30 -25.27
CA LEU A 365 -5.07 -3.30 -24.44
C LEU A 365 -4.06 -2.35 -23.84
N ARG A 366 -4.39 -1.06 -23.86
CA ARG A 366 -3.64 -0.01 -23.15
C ARG A 366 -4.48 0.61 -22.06
N MET A 367 -3.95 0.65 -20.87
CA MET A 367 -4.55 1.29 -19.71
C MET A 367 -3.95 2.68 -19.53
N ILE A 368 -4.80 3.70 -19.44
CA ILE A 368 -4.41 5.09 -19.18
C ILE A 368 -4.96 5.48 -17.81
N PRO A 369 -4.15 6.14 -16.95
CA PRO A 369 -4.64 6.65 -15.69
C PRO A 369 -5.85 7.58 -15.90
N TYR A 370 -6.88 7.38 -15.08
CA TYR A 370 -8.07 8.22 -15.10
C TYR A 370 -7.69 9.63 -14.62
N THR A 371 -7.63 10.58 -15.54
CA THR A 371 -7.45 12.00 -15.23
C THR A 371 -8.70 12.76 -15.67
N THR A 372 -9.06 13.79 -14.93
CA THR A 372 -10.24 14.64 -15.22
C THR A 372 -10.22 15.30 -16.60
N ASN A 373 -9.07 15.25 -17.28
CA ASN A 373 -8.87 15.84 -18.61
C ASN A 373 -9.22 14.90 -19.78
N VAL A 374 -9.48 13.62 -19.51
CA VAL A 374 -9.98 12.72 -20.55
C VAL A 374 -11.48 12.95 -20.63
N SER A 375 -11.96 13.47 -21.77
CA SER A 375 -13.38 13.63 -22.08
C SER A 375 -14.02 12.24 -22.21
N ILE A 376 -14.20 11.56 -21.09
CA ILE A 376 -14.86 10.25 -21.05
C ILE A 376 -16.34 10.49 -21.19
N LYS A 377 -16.95 9.85 -22.18
CA LYS A 377 -18.40 9.77 -22.27
C LYS A 377 -18.90 9.18 -20.95
N LYS A 378 -19.80 9.88 -20.29
CA LYS A 378 -20.35 9.55 -18.96
C LYS A 378 -21.00 8.15 -18.89
N GLU A 379 -21.08 7.44 -20.02
CA GLU A 379 -21.76 6.16 -20.23
C GLU A 379 -20.79 5.02 -20.64
N SER A 380 -19.47 5.18 -20.44
CA SER A 380 -18.53 4.08 -20.77
C SER A 380 -18.79 2.87 -19.87
N PRO A 381 -18.86 1.64 -20.43
CA PRO A 381 -19.04 0.44 -19.63
C PRO A 381 -17.87 0.27 -18.66
N SER A 382 -18.15 -0.31 -17.49
CA SER A 382 -17.13 -0.59 -16.48
C SER A 382 -16.97 -2.09 -16.26
N VAL A 383 -15.72 -2.53 -16.13
CA VAL A 383 -15.34 -3.91 -15.86
C VAL A 383 -14.35 -3.93 -14.68
N THR A 384 -14.51 -4.86 -13.77
CA THR A 384 -13.52 -5.04 -12.70
C THR A 384 -12.32 -5.83 -13.19
N PHE A 385 -11.15 -5.59 -12.60
CA PHE A 385 -9.95 -6.37 -12.92
C PHE A 385 -10.15 -7.87 -12.67
N GLY A 386 -10.96 -8.21 -11.66
CA GLY A 386 -11.34 -9.60 -11.37
C GLY A 386 -12.16 -10.25 -12.48
N GLU A 387 -13.16 -9.57 -13.00
CA GLU A 387 -13.98 -10.06 -14.12
C GLU A 387 -13.15 -10.24 -15.37
N LEU A 388 -12.31 -9.26 -15.72
CA LEU A 388 -11.42 -9.35 -16.89
C LEU A 388 -10.47 -10.55 -16.84
N LEU A 389 -10.02 -10.93 -15.65
CA LEU A 389 -9.13 -12.09 -15.45
C LEU A 389 -9.87 -13.42 -15.42
N ALA A 390 -11.07 -13.45 -14.85
CA ALA A 390 -11.90 -14.65 -14.74
C ALA A 390 -12.44 -15.06 -16.13
N ASP A 391 -12.88 -14.09 -16.90
CA ASP A 391 -13.40 -14.30 -18.26
C ASP A 391 -13.00 -13.16 -19.19
N PRO A 392 -11.94 -13.33 -20.00
CA PRO A 392 -11.53 -12.31 -20.97
C PRO A 392 -12.59 -11.95 -22.01
N SER A 393 -13.66 -12.75 -22.17
CA SER A 393 -14.76 -12.47 -23.09
C SER A 393 -15.73 -11.40 -22.59
N VAL A 394 -15.76 -11.12 -21.29
CA VAL A 394 -16.56 -10.05 -20.66
C VAL A 394 -16.12 -8.65 -21.10
N ARG A 395 -14.97 -8.56 -21.72
CA ARG A 395 -14.43 -7.32 -22.23
C ARG A 395 -15.40 -6.61 -23.20
N PRO A 396 -15.73 -5.33 -22.98
CA PRO A 396 -16.45 -4.51 -23.95
C PRO A 396 -15.67 -4.41 -25.27
N LYS A 397 -16.40 -4.35 -26.39
CA LYS A 397 -15.77 -4.14 -27.71
C LYS A 397 -15.21 -2.74 -27.89
N GLU A 398 -15.76 -1.78 -27.12
CA GLU A 398 -15.36 -0.37 -27.09
C GLU A 398 -14.40 -0.10 -25.92
N ASP A 399 -13.91 1.13 -25.86
CA ASP A 399 -13.14 1.61 -24.73
C ASP A 399 -13.99 1.56 -23.46
N PHE A 400 -13.37 1.20 -22.33
CA PHE A 400 -14.07 0.96 -21.09
C PHE A 400 -13.30 1.43 -19.86
N ILE A 401 -13.98 1.52 -18.72
CA ILE A 401 -13.39 1.82 -17.42
C ILE A 401 -13.01 0.50 -16.74
N LEU A 402 -11.73 0.32 -16.45
CA LEU A 402 -11.23 -0.80 -15.65
C LEU A 402 -11.16 -0.41 -14.18
N ILE A 403 -12.02 -1.00 -13.36
CA ILE A 403 -11.97 -0.84 -11.90
C ILE A 403 -10.90 -1.79 -11.37
N SER A 404 -9.75 -1.22 -11.01
CA SER A 404 -8.61 -1.99 -10.49
C SER A 404 -8.85 -2.44 -9.06
N TRP A 405 -9.43 -1.59 -8.22
CA TRP A 405 -9.71 -1.86 -6.82
C TRP A 405 -10.73 -0.87 -6.25
N GLU A 406 -11.62 -1.38 -5.43
CA GLU A 406 -12.53 -0.60 -4.60
C GLU A 406 -12.18 -0.79 -3.12
N SER A 407 -11.85 0.30 -2.42
CA SER A 407 -11.44 0.23 -1.03
C SER A 407 -12.63 -0.11 -0.12
N ARG A 408 -12.49 -1.16 0.68
CA ARG A 408 -13.49 -1.56 1.68
C ARG A 408 -13.41 -0.73 2.96
N ILE A 409 -12.30 -0.01 3.13
CA ILE A 409 -12.08 0.86 4.30
C ILE A 409 -12.18 2.33 3.88
N PRO A 410 -12.64 3.22 4.78
CA PRO A 410 -12.68 4.64 4.49
C PRO A 410 -11.33 5.18 4.00
N PRO A 411 -11.33 6.08 3.02
CA PRO A 411 -12.47 6.81 2.43
C PRO A 411 -13.21 6.11 1.28
N HIS A 412 -13.22 4.79 1.18
CA HIS A 412 -13.95 4.00 0.16
C HIS A 412 -13.64 4.44 -1.28
N ASN A 413 -12.38 4.69 -1.57
CA ASN A 413 -11.96 5.14 -2.91
C ASN A 413 -12.09 4.03 -3.94
N VAL A 414 -12.60 4.37 -5.11
CA VAL A 414 -12.56 3.53 -6.31
C VAL A 414 -11.32 3.91 -7.12
N PHE A 415 -10.48 2.92 -7.40
CA PHE A 415 -9.29 3.09 -8.23
C PHE A 415 -9.58 2.53 -9.61
N SER A 416 -9.82 3.41 -10.56
CA SER A 416 -10.14 3.08 -11.94
C SER A 416 -9.14 3.66 -12.92
N ASN A 417 -9.07 3.04 -14.09
CA ASN A 417 -8.26 3.48 -15.21
C ASN A 417 -9.11 3.36 -16.49
N PHE A 418 -8.79 4.16 -17.49
CA PHE A 418 -9.42 4.07 -18.77
C PHE A 418 -8.66 3.08 -19.65
N VAL A 419 -9.35 2.18 -20.33
CA VAL A 419 -8.74 1.17 -21.21
C VAL A 419 -9.15 1.40 -22.63
N ILE A 420 -8.14 1.55 -23.49
CA ILE A 420 -8.30 1.74 -24.94
C ILE A 420 -7.99 0.42 -25.66
N SER A 421 -8.91 0.02 -26.53
CA SER A 421 -8.72 -1.11 -27.42
C SER A 421 -7.90 -0.68 -28.65
N ARG A 422 -6.78 -1.34 -28.92
CA ARG A 422 -5.83 -1.00 -30.00
C ARG A 422 -6.35 -1.24 -31.44
N ALA A 423 -7.61 -1.55 -31.61
CA ALA A 423 -8.17 -1.85 -32.96
C ALA A 423 -8.21 -0.66 -33.93
N GLN A 424 -7.77 0.55 -33.50
CA GLN A 424 -7.86 1.78 -34.31
C GLN A 424 -6.56 2.61 -34.41
N ASP A 425 -5.39 2.07 -34.12
CA ASP A 425 -4.14 2.77 -34.44
C ASP A 425 -3.75 2.50 -35.93
N THR A 426 -4.51 3.05 -36.86
CA THR A 426 -3.99 3.44 -38.16
C THR A 426 -3.37 4.82 -38.00
N ASP A 427 -2.04 4.86 -38.11
CA ASP A 427 -1.20 6.00 -38.43
C ASP A 427 -1.62 7.41 -37.92
N GLU A 428 -1.13 7.79 -36.72
CA GLU A 428 -0.63 9.15 -36.55
C GLU A 428 0.63 9.10 -35.66
N GLY A 429 1.76 9.35 -36.35
CA GLY A 429 3.08 9.38 -35.73
C GLY A 429 3.20 10.50 -34.72
N SER A 430 3.13 10.16 -33.44
CA SER A 430 3.67 10.98 -32.36
C SER A 430 5.07 10.47 -32.01
N ALA A 431 6.06 10.97 -32.74
CA ALA A 431 7.45 10.80 -32.43
C ALA A 431 7.73 11.49 -31.08
N LEU A 432 8.17 10.73 -30.09
CA LEU A 432 8.83 11.27 -28.90
C LEU A 432 10.03 12.13 -29.34
N PRO A 433 10.31 13.29 -28.71
CA PRO A 433 11.41 14.14 -29.11
C PRO A 433 12.73 13.40 -28.92
N GLY A 434 13.33 13.00 -30.06
CA GLY A 434 14.59 12.29 -30.12
C GLY A 434 15.72 13.08 -29.48
N ARG A 435 16.44 12.44 -28.59
CA ARG A 435 17.69 12.88 -28.02
C ARG A 435 18.70 13.11 -29.15
N LYS A 436 18.95 14.38 -29.51
CA LYS A 436 19.97 14.77 -30.49
C LYS A 436 21.33 14.24 -30.02
N ARG A 437 21.88 13.27 -30.77
CA ARG A 437 23.30 12.91 -30.67
C ARG A 437 24.12 14.13 -31.15
N ARG A 438 24.88 14.72 -30.25
CA ARG A 438 25.96 15.67 -30.64
C ARG A 438 27.02 14.87 -31.37
N GLY A 439 27.15 15.10 -32.68
CA GLY A 439 28.31 14.69 -33.45
C GLY A 439 29.53 15.48 -33.02
N VAL A 440 30.63 14.78 -32.83
CA VAL A 440 31.97 15.37 -32.64
C VAL A 440 32.47 15.73 -34.04
N PRO A 441 32.98 16.96 -34.29
CA PRO A 441 33.67 17.28 -35.54
C PRO A 441 35.08 16.71 -35.49
N ILE A 442 35.52 16.21 -36.64
CA ILE A 442 36.91 15.81 -36.93
C ILE A 442 37.80 17.05 -37.00
#